data_b48e184e1b23cfaf0f34576e4f9eb097
#
_entry.id   b48e184e1b23cfaf0f34576e4f9eb097
#
_cell.length_a   1.000
_cell.length_b   1.000
_cell.length_c   1.000
_cell.angle_alpha   90.00
_cell.angle_beta   90.00
_cell.angle_gamma   90.00
#
_symmetry.space_group_name_H-M   'P 1'
#
loop_
_entity.id
_entity.type
_entity.pdbx_description
1 polymer ?
#
loop_
_entity_poly.entity_id
_entity_poly.type
_entity_poly.pdbx_seq_one_letter_code
_entity_poly.pdbx_strand_id
1 'polypeptide(L)'
;MAQLVESVMGLNVELSPMSTTGDQQADWSLQEKGGKGLFTKELEVALLEGRADLAVHSAKDLPTENPDGLVLSAFPVREDPRDVLVLNEQVKDPQILASGSPRRRAQLQKRFPQVSWKELRGNVETRLRKIAVQREADGTILAAAGLSRLGIKEYPGLTFNKLPIDEMVPSPGQAAIAIQVRSNELDKFSVLDHEETSRAVLLER
;
A
#
# COMPACT_ATOMS: atom_id res chain seq x y z
N MET A 1 -2.41 9.02 10.67
CA MET A 1 -1.81 10.28 10.16
C MET A 1 -2.41 11.51 10.84
N ALA A 2 -3.74 11.69 10.89
CA ALA A 2 -4.34 12.84 11.57
C ALA A 2 -3.76 13.05 12.98
N GLN A 3 -3.80 12.02 13.83
CA GLN A 3 -3.22 12.09 15.18
C GLN A 3 -1.74 12.50 15.22
N LEU A 4 -0.94 12.06 14.23
CA LEU A 4 0.47 12.46 14.13
C LEU A 4 0.59 13.95 13.84
N VAL A 5 -0.16 14.47 12.86
CA VAL A 5 -0.18 15.89 12.51
C VAL A 5 -0.64 16.73 13.71
N GLU A 6 -1.72 16.33 14.38
CA GLU A 6 -2.25 17.00 15.57
C GLU A 6 -1.23 17.04 16.70
N SER A 7 -0.57 15.89 16.99
CA SER A 7 0.37 15.78 18.10
C SER A 7 1.69 16.51 17.86
N VAL A 8 2.19 16.52 16.64
CA VAL A 8 3.49 17.12 16.29
C VAL A 8 3.36 18.61 15.99
N MET A 9 2.30 18.99 15.29
CA MET A 9 2.13 20.36 14.78
C MET A 9 1.16 21.20 15.61
N GLY A 10 0.39 20.59 16.52
CA GLY A 10 -0.63 21.29 17.32
C GLY A 10 -1.81 21.82 16.49
N LEU A 11 -2.04 21.24 15.31
CA LEU A 11 -3.10 21.67 14.40
C LEU A 11 -4.32 20.76 14.56
N ASN A 12 -5.52 21.33 14.37
CA ASN A 12 -6.72 20.52 14.21
C ASN A 12 -6.76 19.97 12.78
N VAL A 13 -7.04 18.67 12.64
CA VAL A 13 -7.08 17.99 11.34
C VAL A 13 -8.51 17.63 10.96
N GLU A 14 -8.96 18.15 9.82
CA GLU A 14 -10.19 17.72 9.18
C GLU A 14 -9.87 16.68 8.10
N LEU A 15 -10.54 15.53 8.18
CA LEU A 15 -10.37 14.46 7.18
C LEU A 15 -11.34 14.70 6.01
N SER A 16 -10.78 14.78 4.80
CA SER A 16 -11.52 14.85 3.54
C SER A 16 -11.33 13.56 2.73
N PRO A 17 -12.14 12.51 2.95
CA PRO A 17 -12.03 11.26 2.21
C PRO A 17 -12.37 11.49 0.74
N MET A 18 -11.53 10.96 -0.17
CA MET A 18 -11.75 11.05 -1.62
C MET A 18 -11.71 9.65 -2.23
N SER A 19 -12.64 9.38 -3.15
CA SER A 19 -12.58 8.18 -3.99
C SER A 19 -11.77 8.48 -5.23
N THR A 20 -10.76 7.66 -5.51
CA THR A 20 -9.94 7.79 -6.70
C THR A 20 -10.52 6.99 -7.87
N THR A 21 -10.08 7.32 -9.08
CA THR A 21 -10.43 6.54 -10.29
C THR A 21 -10.05 5.07 -10.12
N GLY A 22 -8.92 4.78 -9.46
CA GLY A 22 -8.48 3.42 -9.17
C GLY A 22 -9.39 2.66 -8.21
N ASP A 23 -10.03 3.37 -7.25
CA ASP A 23 -11.00 2.76 -6.34
C ASP A 23 -12.34 2.45 -7.04
N GLN A 24 -12.78 3.36 -7.92
CA GLN A 24 -14.05 3.23 -8.64
C GLN A 24 -14.02 2.13 -9.71
N GLN A 25 -12.84 1.83 -10.24
CA GLN A 25 -12.64 0.88 -11.33
C GLN A 25 -11.97 -0.41 -10.86
N ALA A 26 -12.54 -1.00 -9.81
CA ALA A 26 -12.03 -2.22 -9.19
C ALA A 26 -11.92 -3.43 -10.16
N ASP A 27 -12.66 -3.42 -11.27
CA ASP A 27 -12.67 -4.48 -12.27
C ASP A 27 -11.55 -4.34 -13.34
N TRP A 28 -10.85 -3.19 -13.38
CA TRP A 28 -9.78 -2.99 -14.35
C TRP A 28 -8.52 -3.77 -13.99
N SER A 29 -7.98 -4.50 -14.95
CA SER A 29 -6.63 -5.07 -14.81
C SER A 29 -5.61 -3.94 -14.78
N LEU A 30 -4.87 -3.80 -13.65
CA LEU A 30 -3.77 -2.82 -13.53
C LEU A 30 -2.64 -3.11 -14.53
N GLN A 31 -2.53 -4.34 -15.04
CA GLN A 31 -1.54 -4.72 -16.05
C GLN A 31 -1.91 -4.21 -17.44
N GLU A 32 -3.20 -4.18 -17.78
CA GLU A 32 -3.69 -3.80 -19.12
C GLU A 32 -3.95 -2.29 -19.25
N LYS A 33 -4.38 -1.66 -18.16
CA LYS A 33 -4.77 -0.24 -18.14
C LYS A 33 -4.01 0.56 -17.08
N GLY A 34 -2.90 0.04 -16.54
CA GLY A 34 -2.07 0.71 -15.56
C GLY A 34 -1.61 2.07 -16.06
N GLY A 35 -2.32 3.12 -15.67
CA GLY A 35 -1.95 4.51 -15.94
C GLY A 35 -1.30 5.14 -14.71
N LYS A 36 -0.33 6.02 -14.92
CA LYS A 36 0.22 6.89 -13.87
C LYS A 36 -0.94 7.67 -13.24
N GLY A 37 -0.97 7.74 -11.91
CA GLY A 37 -1.91 8.60 -11.19
C GLY A 37 -3.32 8.05 -10.95
N LEU A 38 -3.60 6.75 -11.17
CA LEU A 38 -4.93 6.17 -10.93
C LEU A 38 -5.41 6.32 -9.47
N PHE A 39 -4.48 6.43 -8.52
CA PHE A 39 -4.76 6.53 -7.08
C PHE A 39 -4.34 7.88 -6.49
N THR A 40 -3.84 8.82 -7.29
CA THR A 40 -3.28 10.08 -6.79
C THR A 40 -3.91 11.32 -7.40
N LYS A 41 -4.41 11.24 -8.63
CA LYS A 41 -4.85 12.40 -9.42
C LYS A 41 -5.89 13.28 -8.71
N GLU A 42 -6.91 12.70 -8.10
CA GLU A 42 -7.96 13.43 -7.42
C GLU A 42 -7.44 14.18 -6.19
N LEU A 43 -6.50 13.55 -5.46
CA LEU A 43 -5.83 14.16 -4.32
C LEU A 43 -4.90 15.30 -4.76
N GLU A 44 -4.15 15.09 -5.84
CA GLU A 44 -3.24 16.08 -6.43
C GLU A 44 -4.01 17.32 -6.91
N VAL A 45 -5.15 17.13 -7.56
CA VAL A 45 -6.03 18.23 -7.96
C VAL A 45 -6.55 18.97 -6.72
N ALA A 46 -6.95 18.26 -5.67
CA ALA A 46 -7.43 18.89 -4.43
C ALA A 46 -6.36 19.75 -3.75
N LEU A 47 -5.09 19.30 -3.77
CA LEU A 47 -3.94 20.09 -3.28
C LEU A 47 -3.75 21.36 -4.11
N LEU A 48 -3.69 21.24 -5.44
CA LEU A 48 -3.45 22.37 -6.35
C LEU A 48 -4.57 23.42 -6.29
N GLU A 49 -5.82 23.00 -6.10
CA GLU A 49 -6.97 23.87 -5.95
C GLU A 49 -7.13 24.43 -4.51
N GLY A 50 -6.27 24.05 -3.58
CA GLY A 50 -6.33 24.51 -2.18
C GLY A 50 -7.51 23.94 -1.39
N ARG A 51 -8.14 22.85 -1.86
CA ARG A 51 -9.20 22.13 -1.15
C ARG A 51 -8.67 21.18 -0.07
N ALA A 52 -7.37 20.89 -0.12
CA ALA A 52 -6.65 20.16 0.91
C ALA A 52 -5.28 20.81 1.13
N ASP A 53 -4.75 20.72 2.35
CA ASP A 53 -3.41 21.23 2.69
C ASP A 53 -2.34 20.16 2.52
N LEU A 54 -2.69 18.89 2.76
CA LEU A 54 -1.82 17.75 2.57
C LEU A 54 -2.60 16.53 2.06
N ALA A 55 -1.92 15.69 1.29
CA ALA A 55 -2.43 14.37 0.89
C ALA A 55 -1.56 13.27 1.48
N VAL A 56 -2.22 12.17 1.87
CA VAL A 56 -1.58 11.00 2.48
C VAL A 56 -1.62 9.83 1.50
N HIS A 57 -0.45 9.34 1.15
CA HIS A 57 -0.31 8.26 0.17
C HIS A 57 0.43 7.05 0.74
N SER A 58 0.13 5.86 0.23
CA SER A 58 1.09 4.76 0.29
C SER A 58 2.23 5.07 -0.67
N ALA A 59 3.46 5.21 -0.18
CA ALA A 59 4.61 5.64 -0.99
C ALA A 59 4.84 4.74 -2.22
N LYS A 60 4.54 3.45 -2.12
CA LYS A 60 4.67 2.47 -3.22
C LYS A 60 3.71 2.70 -4.39
N ASP A 61 2.62 3.45 -4.16
CA ASP A 61 1.56 3.68 -5.16
C ASP A 61 1.72 5.03 -5.87
N LEU A 62 2.68 5.86 -5.39
CA LEU A 62 3.03 7.13 -6.01
C LEU A 62 3.87 6.93 -7.28
N PRO A 63 3.66 7.75 -8.31
CA PRO A 63 4.57 7.83 -9.46
C PRO A 63 5.95 8.35 -9.03
N THR A 64 6.98 8.06 -9.82
CA THR A 64 8.36 8.51 -9.52
C THR A 64 8.49 10.02 -9.58
N GLU A 65 7.75 10.67 -10.48
CA GLU A 65 7.73 12.12 -10.67
C GLU A 65 6.45 12.71 -10.07
N ASN A 66 6.58 13.81 -9.34
CA ASN A 66 5.43 14.57 -8.86
C ASN A 66 4.94 15.52 -9.96
N PRO A 67 3.64 15.86 -9.98
CA PRO A 67 3.14 16.95 -10.81
C PRO A 67 3.78 18.30 -10.42
N ASP A 68 3.88 19.21 -11.40
CA ASP A 68 4.34 20.58 -11.14
C ASP A 68 3.53 21.25 -10.03
N GLY A 69 4.21 21.92 -9.14
CA GLY A 69 3.59 22.60 -7.98
C GLY A 69 3.38 21.71 -6.76
N LEU A 70 3.64 20.40 -6.84
CA LEU A 70 3.53 19.47 -5.72
C LEU A 70 4.87 18.81 -5.38
N VAL A 71 5.08 18.55 -4.08
CA VAL A 71 6.27 17.88 -3.56
C VAL A 71 5.91 16.88 -2.47
N LEU A 72 6.78 15.89 -2.26
CA LEU A 72 6.72 15.03 -1.08
C LEU A 72 7.49 15.72 0.05
N SER A 73 6.79 16.12 1.09
CA SER A 73 7.35 16.89 2.20
C SER A 73 7.88 16.01 3.32
N ALA A 74 7.31 14.83 3.51
CA ALA A 74 7.68 13.97 4.62
C ALA A 74 7.34 12.49 4.36
N PHE A 75 8.17 11.63 4.95
CA PHE A 75 7.91 10.20 5.11
C PHE A 75 8.00 9.88 6.61
N PRO A 76 6.91 9.81 7.35
CA PRO A 76 6.90 9.38 8.74
C PRO A 76 7.50 7.98 8.93
N VAL A 77 7.75 7.59 10.17
CA VAL A 77 8.33 6.30 10.52
C VAL A 77 7.68 5.17 9.74
N ARG A 78 8.51 4.40 9.03
CA ARG A 78 8.10 3.28 8.18
C ARG A 78 7.69 2.09 9.02
N GLU A 79 6.59 1.47 8.64
CA GLU A 79 6.16 0.17 9.18
C GLU A 79 6.98 -0.99 8.59
N ASP A 80 6.68 -2.22 9.04
CA ASP A 80 7.31 -3.45 8.53
C ASP A 80 7.10 -3.61 7.01
N PRO A 81 8.16 -3.52 6.19
CA PRO A 81 8.03 -3.55 4.71
C PRO A 81 7.76 -4.94 4.15
N ARG A 82 7.80 -5.99 4.97
CA ARG A 82 7.66 -7.37 4.52
C ARG A 82 6.29 -7.67 3.92
N ASP A 83 6.27 -8.68 3.08
CA ASP A 83 5.03 -9.31 2.63
C ASP A 83 4.64 -10.46 3.58
N VAL A 84 3.35 -10.76 3.64
CA VAL A 84 2.77 -11.86 4.42
C VAL A 84 2.07 -12.79 3.43
N LEU A 85 2.50 -14.04 3.40
CA LEU A 85 1.77 -15.11 2.74
C LEU A 85 0.64 -15.55 3.66
N VAL A 86 -0.59 -15.37 3.19
CA VAL A 86 -1.81 -15.76 3.90
C VAL A 86 -2.37 -17.00 3.22
N LEU A 87 -2.48 -18.09 3.97
CA LEU A 87 -2.99 -19.37 3.47
C LEU A 87 -4.23 -19.80 4.22
N ASN A 88 -5.14 -20.48 3.53
CA ASN A 88 -6.22 -21.19 4.20
C ASN A 88 -5.63 -22.32 5.07
N GLU A 89 -5.96 -22.37 6.35
CA GLU A 89 -5.38 -23.33 7.31
C GLU A 89 -5.68 -24.81 6.97
N GLN A 90 -6.73 -25.07 6.19
CA GLN A 90 -7.12 -26.39 5.76
C GLN A 90 -6.31 -26.89 4.55
N VAL A 91 -5.52 -26.00 3.92
CA VAL A 91 -4.73 -26.30 2.72
C VAL A 91 -3.28 -26.51 3.09
N LYS A 92 -2.79 -27.75 2.97
CA LYS A 92 -1.39 -28.09 3.22
C LYS A 92 -0.48 -27.80 2.02
N ASP A 93 -1.01 -28.03 0.82
CA ASP A 93 -0.28 -27.86 -0.44
C ASP A 93 -1.12 -26.98 -1.39
N PRO A 94 -0.86 -25.68 -1.43
CA PRO A 94 -1.67 -24.74 -2.21
C PRO A 94 -1.49 -25.01 -3.72
N GLN A 95 -2.61 -25.08 -4.43
CA GLN A 95 -2.68 -25.24 -5.88
C GLN A 95 -2.99 -23.91 -6.58
N ILE A 96 -3.67 -23.00 -5.87
CA ILE A 96 -4.09 -21.72 -6.40
C ILE A 96 -3.68 -20.61 -5.42
N LEU A 97 -2.80 -19.71 -5.85
CA LEU A 97 -2.51 -18.49 -5.13
C LEU A 97 -3.09 -17.27 -5.88
N ALA A 98 -3.49 -16.25 -5.13
CA ALA A 98 -4.13 -15.08 -5.71
C ALA A 98 -3.35 -13.80 -5.40
N SER A 99 -2.94 -13.08 -6.45
CA SER A 99 -2.28 -11.78 -6.34
C SER A 99 -2.36 -11.03 -7.66
N GLY A 100 -2.73 -9.74 -7.62
CA GLY A 100 -2.60 -8.83 -8.78
C GLY A 100 -1.19 -8.27 -8.99
N SER A 101 -0.22 -8.62 -8.13
CA SER A 101 1.16 -8.09 -8.19
C SER A 101 2.08 -9.00 -8.99
N PRO A 102 2.61 -8.56 -10.16
CA PRO A 102 3.60 -9.33 -10.91
C PRO A 102 4.86 -9.64 -10.10
N ARG A 103 5.33 -8.66 -9.29
CA ARG A 103 6.48 -8.81 -8.40
C ARG A 103 6.30 -10.00 -7.45
N ARG A 104 5.14 -10.07 -6.78
CA ARG A 104 4.84 -11.15 -5.82
C ARG A 104 4.73 -12.50 -6.51
N ARG A 105 4.05 -12.55 -7.65
CA ARG A 105 3.93 -13.79 -8.44
C ARG A 105 5.29 -14.32 -8.87
N ALA A 106 6.12 -13.46 -9.48
CA ALA A 106 7.43 -13.85 -9.98
C ALA A 106 8.36 -14.41 -8.89
N GLN A 107 8.39 -13.76 -7.73
CA GLN A 107 9.25 -14.19 -6.62
C GLN A 107 8.76 -15.49 -5.97
N LEU A 108 7.44 -15.65 -5.77
CA LEU A 108 6.89 -16.87 -5.18
C LEU A 108 6.81 -18.05 -6.15
N GLN A 109 6.93 -17.83 -7.46
CA GLN A 109 6.94 -18.90 -8.45
C GLN A 109 8.06 -19.92 -8.17
N LYS A 110 9.20 -19.47 -7.65
CA LYS A 110 10.31 -20.35 -7.27
C LYS A 110 9.94 -21.28 -6.10
N ARG A 111 9.19 -20.76 -5.12
CA ARG A 111 8.75 -21.53 -3.93
C ARG A 111 7.57 -22.44 -4.24
N PHE A 112 6.70 -22.01 -5.15
CA PHE A 112 5.49 -22.71 -5.56
C PHE A 112 5.45 -22.91 -7.08
N PRO A 113 6.30 -23.76 -7.65
CA PRO A 113 6.45 -23.89 -9.10
C PRO A 113 5.19 -24.43 -9.80
N GLN A 114 4.35 -25.20 -9.10
CA GLN A 114 3.15 -25.83 -9.65
C GLN A 114 1.87 -25.01 -9.44
N VAL A 115 1.96 -23.89 -8.69
CA VAL A 115 0.79 -23.08 -8.36
C VAL A 115 0.24 -22.36 -9.58
N SER A 116 -1.08 -22.37 -9.72
CA SER A 116 -1.81 -21.48 -10.62
C SER A 116 -2.07 -20.12 -9.96
N TRP A 117 -1.99 -19.05 -10.74
CA TRP A 117 -2.19 -17.70 -10.23
C TRP A 117 -3.54 -17.13 -10.66
N LYS A 118 -4.27 -16.56 -9.70
CA LYS A 118 -5.48 -15.76 -9.95
C LYS A 118 -5.26 -14.29 -9.56
N GLU A 119 -6.02 -13.39 -10.15
CA GLU A 119 -6.14 -12.02 -9.65
C GLU A 119 -7.05 -12.00 -8.42
N LEU A 120 -6.70 -11.18 -7.44
CA LEU A 120 -7.52 -10.92 -6.25
C LEU A 120 -7.60 -9.42 -6.01
N ARG A 121 -8.80 -8.90 -5.99
CA ARG A 121 -9.10 -7.48 -5.82
C ARG A 121 -9.89 -7.21 -4.55
N GLY A 122 -9.91 -5.94 -4.15
CA GLY A 122 -10.56 -5.45 -2.95
C GLY A 122 -9.54 -4.97 -1.91
N ASN A 123 -10.04 -4.39 -0.83
CA ASN A 123 -9.25 -4.04 0.34
C ASN A 123 -8.75 -5.30 1.09
N VAL A 124 -7.96 -5.10 2.14
CA VAL A 124 -7.35 -6.20 2.91
C VAL A 124 -8.41 -7.16 3.42
N GLU A 125 -9.45 -6.64 4.08
CA GLU A 125 -10.50 -7.47 4.68
C GLU A 125 -11.30 -8.25 3.63
N THR A 126 -11.65 -7.61 2.51
CA THR A 126 -12.31 -8.28 1.40
C THR A 126 -11.47 -9.44 0.86
N ARG A 127 -10.15 -9.25 0.72
CA ARG A 127 -9.25 -10.31 0.25
C ARG A 127 -9.15 -11.46 1.25
N LEU A 128 -9.06 -11.17 2.55
CA LEU A 128 -9.05 -12.21 3.59
C LEU A 128 -10.34 -13.04 3.55
N ARG A 129 -11.49 -12.38 3.46
CA ARG A 129 -12.80 -13.05 3.35
C ARG A 129 -12.90 -13.94 2.10
N LYS A 130 -12.37 -13.48 0.96
CA LYS A 130 -12.33 -14.25 -0.30
C LYS A 130 -11.54 -15.55 -0.15
N ILE A 131 -10.44 -15.55 0.61
CA ILE A 131 -9.65 -16.74 0.88
C ILE A 131 -10.31 -17.62 1.95
N ALA A 132 -10.71 -17.04 3.08
CA ALA A 132 -11.20 -17.80 4.23
C ALA A 132 -12.60 -18.41 3.96
N VAL A 133 -13.51 -17.60 3.41
CA VAL A 133 -14.94 -17.93 3.33
C VAL A 133 -15.32 -18.36 1.92
N GLN A 134 -14.99 -17.56 0.92
CA GLN A 134 -15.40 -17.79 -0.46
C GLN A 134 -14.52 -18.83 -1.18
N ARG A 135 -13.30 -19.11 -0.62
CA ARG A 135 -12.34 -20.08 -1.17
C ARG A 135 -12.03 -19.85 -2.65
N GLU A 136 -11.93 -18.57 -3.04
CA GLU A 136 -11.58 -18.20 -4.42
C GLU A 136 -10.16 -18.65 -4.80
N ALA A 137 -9.29 -18.82 -3.80
CA ALA A 137 -7.95 -19.38 -3.91
C ALA A 137 -7.52 -19.98 -2.56
N ASP A 138 -6.42 -20.73 -2.57
CA ASP A 138 -5.84 -21.36 -1.37
C ASP A 138 -5.08 -20.36 -0.49
N GLY A 139 -4.67 -19.24 -1.08
CA GLY A 139 -3.98 -18.18 -0.37
C GLY A 139 -3.78 -16.90 -1.18
N THR A 140 -3.29 -15.89 -0.49
CA THR A 140 -2.95 -14.57 -1.07
C THR A 140 -1.72 -13.97 -0.40
N ILE A 141 -1.22 -12.86 -0.94
CA ILE A 141 -0.07 -12.14 -0.38
C ILE A 141 -0.49 -10.71 -0.07
N LEU A 142 -0.26 -10.28 1.16
CA LEU A 142 -0.57 -8.95 1.65
C LEU A 142 0.69 -8.27 2.22
N ALA A 143 0.71 -6.94 2.25
CA ALA A 143 1.76 -6.21 2.94
C ALA A 143 1.52 -6.25 4.46
N ALA A 144 2.55 -6.54 5.26
CA ALA A 144 2.48 -6.59 6.72
C ALA A 144 1.95 -5.27 7.30
N ALA A 145 2.40 -4.13 6.77
CA ALA A 145 1.93 -2.81 7.18
C ALA A 145 0.42 -2.60 7.00
N GLY A 146 -0.17 -3.20 5.95
CA GLY A 146 -1.62 -3.13 5.74
C GLY A 146 -2.41 -3.86 6.83
N LEU A 147 -1.93 -5.03 7.23
CA LEU A 147 -2.52 -5.81 8.32
C LEU A 147 -2.34 -5.08 9.67
N SER A 148 -1.11 -4.58 9.95
CA SER A 148 -0.78 -3.84 11.17
C SER A 148 -1.68 -2.61 11.37
N ARG A 149 -1.82 -1.77 10.33
CA ARG A 149 -2.64 -0.54 10.39
C ARG A 149 -4.13 -0.79 10.61
N LEU A 150 -4.62 -1.96 10.18
CA LEU A 150 -5.99 -2.39 10.43
C LEU A 150 -6.16 -3.17 11.74
N GLY A 151 -5.07 -3.38 12.51
CA GLY A 151 -5.09 -4.16 13.74
C GLY A 151 -5.36 -5.65 13.51
N ILE A 152 -5.19 -6.15 12.28
CA ILE A 152 -5.47 -7.54 11.93
C ILE A 152 -4.24 -8.39 12.24
N LYS A 153 -4.28 -9.09 13.36
CA LYS A 153 -3.23 -10.02 13.79
C LYS A 153 -3.54 -11.46 13.40
N GLU A 154 -4.82 -11.80 13.28
CA GLU A 154 -5.34 -13.11 12.93
C GLU A 154 -6.65 -12.96 12.14
N TYR A 155 -7.05 -14.01 11.44
CA TYR A 155 -8.34 -14.08 10.76
C TYR A 155 -8.79 -15.55 10.78
N PRO A 156 -10.04 -15.86 11.20
CA PRO A 156 -10.54 -17.24 11.30
C PRO A 156 -10.32 -18.03 10.00
N GLY A 157 -9.74 -19.22 10.13
CA GLY A 157 -9.48 -20.11 9.00
C GLY A 157 -8.25 -19.75 8.16
N LEU A 158 -7.42 -18.77 8.58
CA LEU A 158 -6.22 -18.38 7.85
C LEU A 158 -4.97 -18.42 8.72
N THR A 159 -3.86 -18.82 8.12
CA THR A 159 -2.52 -18.70 8.68
C THR A 159 -1.76 -17.53 8.04
N PHE A 160 -0.98 -16.79 8.85
CA PHE A 160 -0.24 -15.62 8.43
C PHE A 160 1.26 -15.88 8.57
N ASN A 161 1.97 -15.99 7.44
CA ASN A 161 3.39 -16.27 7.39
C ASN A 161 4.13 -15.05 6.85
N LYS A 162 4.80 -14.28 7.71
CA LYS A 162 5.68 -13.18 7.28
C LYS A 162 6.85 -13.74 6.50
N LEU A 163 7.05 -13.24 5.29
CA LEU A 163 8.14 -13.67 4.43
C LEU A 163 9.40 -12.84 4.74
N PRO A 164 10.56 -13.49 4.93
CA PRO A 164 11.85 -12.80 5.03
C PRO A 164 12.13 -11.96 3.78
N ILE A 165 12.89 -10.87 3.93
CA ILE A 165 13.18 -9.93 2.82
C ILE A 165 14.02 -10.59 1.71
N ASP A 166 14.86 -11.55 2.06
CA ASP A 166 15.66 -12.35 1.14
C ASP A 166 14.85 -13.37 0.33
N GLU A 167 13.68 -13.79 0.85
CA GLU A 167 12.72 -14.62 0.10
C GLU A 167 11.75 -13.77 -0.74
N MET A 168 11.38 -12.61 -0.24
CA MET A 168 10.41 -11.73 -0.88
C MET A 168 10.83 -10.27 -0.74
N VAL A 169 11.53 -9.78 -1.74
CA VAL A 169 11.92 -8.36 -1.82
C VAL A 169 10.68 -7.47 -1.92
N PRO A 170 10.48 -6.54 -1.00
CA PRO A 170 9.32 -5.64 -1.00
C PRO A 170 9.26 -4.75 -2.26
N SER A 171 8.10 -4.15 -2.51
CA SER A 171 7.99 -3.07 -3.48
C SER A 171 8.73 -1.84 -2.96
N PRO A 172 9.38 -1.04 -3.83
CA PRO A 172 9.93 0.27 -3.43
C PRO A 172 8.89 1.08 -2.66
N GLY A 173 9.27 1.66 -1.52
CA GLY A 173 8.39 2.42 -0.63
C GLY A 173 7.28 1.61 0.05
N GLN A 174 7.29 0.29 0.00
CA GLN A 174 6.29 -0.51 0.73
C GLN A 174 6.35 -0.22 2.22
N ALA A 175 5.19 -0.11 2.86
CA ALA A 175 4.99 0.22 4.28
C ALA A 175 5.28 1.68 4.67
N ALA A 176 5.89 2.49 3.82
CA ALA A 176 6.03 3.91 4.05
C ALA A 176 4.74 4.66 3.65
N ILE A 177 4.41 5.66 4.44
CA ILE A 177 3.44 6.70 4.08
C ILE A 177 4.22 7.87 3.52
N ALA A 178 3.71 8.50 2.48
CA ALA A 178 4.23 9.76 1.93
C ALA A 178 3.22 10.88 2.14
N ILE A 179 3.70 12.04 2.56
CA ILE A 179 2.91 13.26 2.69
C ILE A 179 3.26 14.16 1.51
N GLN A 180 2.27 14.44 0.67
CA GLN A 180 2.38 15.32 -0.49
C GLN A 180 1.69 16.65 -0.19
N VAL A 181 2.33 17.74 -0.56
CA VAL A 181 1.87 19.11 -0.31
C VAL A 181 2.17 20.01 -1.51
N ARG A 182 1.63 21.22 -1.54
CA ARG A 182 2.06 22.26 -2.48
C ARG A 182 3.53 22.63 -2.21
N SER A 183 4.28 22.93 -3.27
CA SER A 183 5.73 23.21 -3.18
C SER A 183 6.10 24.36 -2.22
N ASN A 184 5.22 25.37 -2.10
CA ASN A 184 5.40 26.48 -1.17
C ASN A 184 5.09 26.15 0.29
N GLU A 185 4.62 24.94 0.59
CA GLU A 185 4.33 24.45 1.94
C GLU A 185 5.29 23.36 2.43
N LEU A 186 6.34 23.06 1.65
CA LEU A 186 7.33 22.04 1.96
C LEU A 186 7.85 22.13 3.40
N ASP A 187 8.34 23.30 3.80
CA ASP A 187 8.97 23.51 5.10
C ASP A 187 7.98 23.34 6.26
N LYS A 188 6.72 23.71 6.04
CA LYS A 188 5.68 23.60 7.07
C LYS A 188 5.44 22.17 7.53
N PHE A 189 5.47 21.22 6.60
CA PHE A 189 5.16 19.81 6.89
C PHE A 189 6.39 18.90 7.01
N SER A 190 7.59 19.43 6.74
CA SER A 190 8.86 18.68 6.87
C SER A 190 9.15 18.19 8.29
N VAL A 191 8.56 18.83 9.31
CA VAL A 191 8.64 18.40 10.70
C VAL A 191 8.07 16.98 10.95
N LEU A 192 7.24 16.48 10.05
CA LEU A 192 6.67 15.13 10.10
C LEU A 192 7.60 14.07 9.50
N ASP A 193 8.75 14.48 8.96
CA ASP A 193 9.68 13.59 8.29
C ASP A 193 10.49 12.74 9.28
N HIS A 194 10.76 11.49 8.89
CA HIS A 194 11.68 10.61 9.58
C HIS A 194 12.86 10.34 8.64
N GLU A 195 14.00 10.92 8.95
CA GLU A 195 15.20 10.98 8.08
C GLU A 195 15.60 9.60 7.53
N GLU A 196 15.65 8.57 8.37
CA GLU A 196 16.00 7.21 7.93
C GLU A 196 14.98 6.65 6.93
N THR A 197 13.68 6.90 7.17
CA THR A 197 12.62 6.47 6.25
C THR A 197 12.71 7.22 4.93
N SER A 198 12.85 8.53 4.97
CA SER A 198 13.01 9.38 3.78
C SER A 198 14.18 8.91 2.93
N ARG A 199 15.35 8.76 3.56
CA ARG A 199 16.55 8.30 2.87
C ARG A 199 16.34 6.93 2.20
N ALA A 200 15.77 5.97 2.92
CA ALA A 200 15.52 4.65 2.38
C ALA A 200 14.54 4.69 1.21
N VAL A 201 13.38 5.35 1.38
CA VAL A 201 12.33 5.41 0.36
C VAL A 201 12.79 6.15 -0.89
N LEU A 202 13.54 7.25 -0.74
CA LEU A 202 14.07 8.01 -1.87
C LEU A 202 15.14 7.23 -2.65
N LEU A 203 15.93 6.37 -2.00
CA LEU A 203 16.89 5.48 -2.66
C LEU A 203 16.21 4.30 -3.36
N GLU A 204 15.06 3.84 -2.87
CA GLU A 204 14.28 2.74 -3.45
C GLU A 204 13.49 3.18 -4.69
N ARG A 205 13.16 4.47 -4.82
CA ARG A 205 12.30 5.03 -5.87
C ARG A 205 13.09 5.56 -7.05
#